data_16e19f5b7014b6199cd2f3816fdd3944
#
_entry.id   16e19f5b7014b6199cd2f3816fdd3944
#
_cell.length_a   1.000
_cell.length_b   1.000
_cell.length_c   1.000
_cell.angle_alpha   90.00
_cell.angle_beta   90.00
_cell.angle_gamma   90.00
#
_symmetry.space_group_name_H-M   'P 1'
#
loop_
_entity.id
_entity.type
_entity.pdbx_description
1 polymer ?
#
loop_
_entity_poly.entity_id
_entity_poly.type
_entity_poly.pdbx_seq_one_letter_code
_entity_poly.pdbx_strand_id
1 'polypeptide(L)'
;MVALGADIALAAQQAKTDAGSQANIVTFDLNADVAEQIDSGGILFSVDQQPYVQGYMAVTALWLNLTNRNDLGGGGPVLTGPSVVDESNIGPIVEYAQNNTR
;
A
#
# COMPACT_ATOMS: atom_id res chain seq x y z
N MET A 1 10.46 -13.36 -5.28
CA MET A 1 9.03 -13.69 -5.54
C MET A 1 8.24 -12.40 -5.55
N VAL A 2 7.32 -12.24 -6.50
CA VAL A 2 6.39 -11.10 -6.55
C VAL A 2 5.01 -11.63 -6.19
N ALA A 3 4.44 -11.15 -5.10
CA ALA A 3 3.07 -11.44 -4.68
C ALA A 3 2.14 -10.32 -5.17
N LEU A 4 0.96 -10.69 -5.68
CA LEU A 4 0.00 -9.74 -6.24
C LEU A 4 -1.08 -9.37 -5.20
N GLY A 5 -0.66 -8.91 -4.04
CA GLY A 5 -1.54 -8.46 -2.97
C GLY A 5 -1.09 -8.91 -1.59
N ALA A 6 -1.59 -8.24 -0.54
CA ALA A 6 -1.16 -8.41 0.84
C ALA A 6 -1.34 -9.85 1.34
N ASP A 7 -2.52 -10.45 1.18
CA ASP A 7 -2.80 -11.80 1.68
C ASP A 7 -1.90 -12.86 1.02
N ILE A 8 -1.62 -12.69 -0.28
CA ILE A 8 -0.73 -13.58 -1.03
C ILE A 8 0.71 -13.44 -0.52
N ALA A 9 1.14 -12.22 -0.19
CA ALA A 9 2.47 -11.96 0.35
C ALA A 9 2.66 -12.61 1.71
N LEU A 10 1.68 -12.54 2.59
CA LEU A 10 1.71 -13.16 3.91
C LEU A 10 1.75 -14.70 3.81
N ALA A 11 0.97 -15.29 2.92
CA ALA A 11 1.01 -16.72 2.65
C ALA A 11 2.37 -17.15 2.06
N ALA A 12 2.95 -16.34 1.16
CA ALA A 12 4.27 -16.57 0.60
C ALA A 12 5.38 -16.46 1.65
N GLN A 13 5.26 -15.54 2.61
CA GLN A 13 6.19 -15.39 3.73
C GLN A 13 6.14 -16.61 4.65
N GLN A 14 4.96 -17.12 4.95
CA GLN A 14 4.83 -18.36 5.72
C GLN A 14 5.47 -19.55 4.98
N ALA A 15 5.15 -19.73 3.72
CA ALA A 15 5.72 -20.80 2.90
C ALA A 15 7.25 -20.72 2.76
N LYS A 16 7.79 -19.50 2.65
CA LYS A 16 9.25 -19.25 2.67
C LYS A 16 9.86 -19.75 3.98
N THR A 17 9.23 -19.43 5.11
CA THR A 17 9.70 -19.83 6.44
C THR A 17 9.66 -21.35 6.58
N ASP A 18 8.54 -21.98 6.22
CA ASP A 18 8.36 -23.45 6.32
C ASP A 18 9.36 -24.23 5.45
N ALA A 19 9.69 -23.68 4.29
CA ALA A 19 10.66 -24.28 3.36
C ALA A 19 12.13 -23.94 3.69
N GLY A 20 12.41 -23.10 4.67
CA GLY A 20 13.78 -22.61 4.96
C GLY A 20 14.39 -21.83 3.78
N SER A 21 13.55 -21.21 2.95
CA SER A 21 13.97 -20.54 1.71
C SER A 21 14.56 -19.15 2.00
N GLN A 22 15.55 -18.75 1.20
CA GLN A 22 16.14 -17.41 1.23
C GLN A 22 15.56 -16.47 0.14
N ALA A 23 14.43 -16.83 -0.46
CA ALA A 23 13.80 -16.02 -1.51
C ALA A 23 13.34 -14.65 -0.95
N ASN A 24 13.63 -13.58 -1.69
CA ASN A 24 13.07 -12.27 -1.39
C ASN A 24 11.61 -12.20 -1.84
N ILE A 25 10.76 -11.57 -1.02
CA ILE A 25 9.35 -11.33 -1.31
C ILE A 25 9.13 -9.84 -1.49
N VAL A 26 8.41 -9.48 -2.53
CA VAL A 26 7.90 -8.12 -2.78
C VAL A 26 6.42 -8.23 -3.12
N THR A 27 5.65 -7.17 -2.83
CA THR A 27 4.21 -7.22 -3.00
C THR A 27 3.64 -5.91 -3.53
N PHE A 28 2.34 -5.94 -3.76
CA PHE A 28 1.47 -4.77 -3.95
C PHE A 28 0.53 -4.67 -2.76
N ASP A 29 0.07 -3.46 -2.53
CA ASP A 29 -0.81 -3.07 -1.42
C ASP A 29 -0.16 -3.18 -0.04
N LEU A 30 -0.72 -2.44 0.90
CA LEU A 30 -0.24 -2.37 2.26
C LEU A 30 -1.42 -2.61 3.21
N ASN A 31 -1.19 -3.44 4.21
CA ASN A 31 -2.03 -3.57 5.40
C ASN A 31 -1.13 -3.63 6.65
N ALA A 32 -1.72 -3.73 7.83
CA ALA A 32 -0.98 -3.78 9.08
C ALA A 32 0.07 -4.90 9.10
N ASP A 33 -0.31 -6.12 8.70
CA ASP A 33 0.56 -7.29 8.74
C ASP A 33 1.71 -7.19 7.73
N VAL A 34 1.44 -6.70 6.51
CA VAL A 34 2.49 -6.44 5.50
C VAL A 34 3.45 -5.34 5.99
N ALA A 35 2.93 -4.29 6.65
CA ALA A 35 3.77 -3.24 7.20
C ALA A 35 4.73 -3.79 8.27
N GLU A 36 4.26 -4.65 9.17
CA GLU A 36 5.08 -5.33 10.17
C GLU A 36 6.12 -6.26 9.52
N GLN A 37 5.74 -6.96 8.44
CA GLN A 37 6.68 -7.81 7.70
C GLN A 37 7.76 -7.02 6.96
N ILE A 38 7.48 -5.81 6.49
CA ILE A 38 8.49 -4.92 5.91
C ILE A 38 9.41 -4.40 7.01
N ASP A 39 8.87 -3.95 8.13
CA ASP A 39 9.63 -3.42 9.27
C ASP A 39 10.57 -4.47 9.87
N SER A 40 10.15 -5.74 9.88
CA SER A 40 10.95 -6.87 10.36
C SER A 40 11.86 -7.51 9.30
N GLY A 41 11.83 -7.05 8.05
CA GLY A 41 12.65 -7.59 6.94
C GLY A 41 12.14 -8.90 6.32
N GLY A 42 10.92 -9.33 6.65
CA GLY A 42 10.28 -10.50 6.07
C GLY A 42 9.84 -10.29 4.61
N ILE A 43 9.35 -9.09 4.30
CA ILE A 43 9.01 -8.61 2.97
C ILE A 43 9.93 -7.44 2.62
N LEU A 44 10.50 -7.43 1.42
CA LEU A 44 11.50 -6.45 1.01
C LEU A 44 10.88 -5.06 0.76
N PHE A 45 9.76 -5.02 0.04
CA PHE A 45 8.99 -3.79 -0.17
C PHE A 45 7.57 -4.11 -0.67
N SER A 46 6.70 -3.11 -0.54
CA SER A 46 5.40 -3.07 -1.19
C SER A 46 5.28 -1.88 -2.13
N VAL A 47 4.57 -2.07 -3.24
CA VAL A 47 4.10 -0.97 -4.10
C VAL A 47 2.69 -0.60 -3.63
N ASP A 48 2.60 0.51 -2.92
CA ASP A 48 1.36 0.99 -2.32
C ASP A 48 0.66 2.00 -3.23
N GLN A 49 -0.61 1.78 -3.49
CA GLN A 49 -1.47 2.69 -4.27
C GLN A 49 -2.20 3.72 -3.40
N GLN A 50 -2.06 3.65 -2.09
CA GLN A 50 -2.66 4.56 -1.12
C GLN A 50 -4.20 4.60 -1.18
N PRO A 51 -4.90 3.48 -0.89
CA PRO A 51 -6.35 3.37 -1.08
C PRO A 51 -7.16 4.36 -0.25
N TYR A 52 -6.69 4.74 0.94
CA TYR A 52 -7.33 5.77 1.76
C TYR A 52 -7.38 7.12 1.04
N VAL A 53 -6.26 7.54 0.44
CA VAL A 53 -6.19 8.78 -0.35
C VAL A 53 -7.09 8.68 -1.58
N GLN A 54 -7.15 7.52 -2.26
CA GLN A 54 -8.04 7.31 -3.40
C GLN A 54 -9.50 7.56 -3.02
N GLY A 55 -9.97 6.92 -1.95
CA GLY A 55 -11.34 7.09 -1.45
C GLY A 55 -11.63 8.53 -1.02
N TYR A 56 -10.75 9.11 -0.23
CA TYR A 56 -10.89 10.48 0.27
C TYR A 56 -10.97 11.51 -0.88
N MET A 57 -10.03 11.41 -1.83
CA MET A 57 -9.97 12.34 -2.96
C MET A 57 -11.13 12.15 -3.94
N ALA A 58 -11.59 10.92 -4.15
CA ALA A 58 -12.75 10.66 -5.01
C ALA A 58 -14.02 11.34 -4.47
N VAL A 59 -14.30 11.18 -3.17
CA VAL A 59 -15.45 11.82 -2.52
C VAL A 59 -15.30 13.34 -2.54
N THR A 60 -14.12 13.85 -2.21
CA THR A 60 -13.84 15.30 -2.20
C THR A 60 -14.00 15.90 -3.61
N ALA A 61 -13.46 15.23 -4.64
CA ALA A 61 -13.57 15.66 -6.02
C ALA A 61 -15.02 15.74 -6.49
N LEU A 62 -15.82 14.71 -6.18
CA LEU A 62 -17.25 14.68 -6.49
C LEU A 62 -18.01 15.82 -5.78
N TRP A 63 -17.74 16.01 -4.51
CA TRP A 63 -18.37 17.08 -3.74
C TRP A 63 -18.06 18.46 -4.32
N LEU A 64 -16.77 18.74 -4.61
CA LEU A 64 -16.34 20.01 -5.20
C LEU A 64 -16.94 20.23 -6.60
N ASN A 65 -17.02 19.18 -7.40
CA ASN A 65 -17.64 19.29 -8.72
C ASN A 65 -19.13 19.58 -8.64
N LEU A 66 -19.88 18.87 -7.79
CA LEU A 66 -21.32 19.04 -7.66
C LEU A 66 -21.71 20.39 -7.06
N THR A 67 -20.95 20.89 -6.08
CA THR A 67 -21.28 22.13 -5.35
C THR A 67 -20.72 23.37 -6.03
N ASN A 68 -19.49 23.32 -6.54
CA ASN A 68 -18.75 24.49 -6.99
C ASN A 68 -18.32 24.40 -8.46
N ARG A 69 -18.64 23.30 -9.16
CA ARG A 69 -18.19 23.04 -10.54
C ARG A 69 -16.65 23.03 -10.70
N ASN A 70 -15.94 22.71 -9.61
CA ASN A 70 -14.48 22.52 -9.70
C ASN A 70 -14.15 21.18 -10.36
N ASP A 71 -13.09 21.16 -11.16
CA ASP A 71 -12.52 19.95 -11.74
C ASP A 71 -11.14 19.69 -11.19
N LEU A 72 -10.84 18.43 -10.87
CA LEU A 72 -9.52 17.97 -10.52
C LEU A 72 -8.87 17.24 -11.70
N GLY A 73 -7.56 17.36 -11.82
CA GLY A 73 -6.78 16.66 -12.84
C GLY A 73 -6.93 17.19 -14.26
N GLY A 74 -7.70 18.29 -14.50
CA GLY A 74 -7.86 18.87 -15.83
C GLY A 74 -8.45 17.89 -16.86
N GLY A 75 -9.30 16.94 -16.42
CA GLY A 75 -9.85 15.87 -17.28
C GLY A 75 -8.98 14.63 -17.40
N GLY A 76 -7.81 14.62 -16.76
CA GLY A 76 -6.92 13.47 -16.68
C GLY A 76 -6.97 12.76 -15.32
N PRO A 77 -6.25 11.62 -15.16
CA PRO A 77 -6.19 10.92 -13.90
C PRO A 77 -5.43 11.71 -12.83
N VAL A 78 -5.93 11.65 -11.60
CA VAL A 78 -5.21 12.13 -10.41
C VAL A 78 -4.51 10.93 -9.78
N LEU A 79 -3.18 10.95 -9.79
CA LEU A 79 -2.38 9.82 -9.31
C LEU A 79 -2.22 9.85 -7.78
N THR A 80 -2.42 8.70 -7.14
CA THR A 80 -2.17 8.48 -5.70
C THR A 80 -0.97 7.56 -5.44
N GLY A 81 -0.22 7.25 -6.48
CA GLY A 81 0.95 6.37 -6.46
C GLY A 81 1.55 6.23 -7.86
N PRO A 82 2.44 5.25 -8.03
CA PRO A 82 2.91 4.28 -7.03
C PRO A 82 3.79 4.90 -5.93
N SER A 83 3.64 4.41 -4.70
CA SER A 83 4.51 4.72 -3.56
C SER A 83 5.23 3.45 -3.14
N VAL A 84 6.54 3.44 -3.18
CA VAL A 84 7.32 2.27 -2.72
C VAL A 84 7.54 2.41 -1.22
N VAL A 85 7.11 1.38 -0.48
CA VAL A 85 7.26 1.28 0.97
C VAL A 85 8.24 0.15 1.27
N ASP A 86 9.36 0.47 1.89
CA ASP A 86 10.44 -0.44 2.26
C ASP A 86 10.97 -0.14 3.68
N GLU A 87 11.99 -0.87 4.12
CA GLU A 87 12.61 -0.71 5.44
C GLU A 87 13.04 0.75 5.73
N SER A 88 13.43 1.52 4.71
CA SER A 88 13.93 2.88 4.89
C SER A 88 12.84 3.90 5.25
N ASN A 89 11.58 3.61 4.93
CA ASN A 89 10.47 4.55 5.10
C ASN A 89 9.24 3.98 5.83
N ILE A 90 9.24 2.70 6.18
CA ILE A 90 8.10 2.04 6.81
C ILE A 90 7.80 2.54 8.23
N GLY A 91 8.82 2.89 9.01
CA GLY A 91 8.68 3.22 10.43
C GLY A 91 7.51 4.16 10.76
N PRO A 92 7.42 5.37 10.16
CA PRO A 92 6.28 6.26 10.41
C PRO A 92 4.97 5.78 9.78
N ILE A 93 4.98 4.77 8.92
CA ILE A 93 3.81 4.28 8.19
C ILE A 93 3.07 3.17 8.97
N VAL A 94 3.77 2.39 9.80
CA VAL A 94 3.21 1.24 10.53
C VAL A 94 1.93 1.63 11.29
N GLU A 95 1.96 2.71 12.06
CA GLU A 95 0.81 3.19 12.83
C GLU A 95 -0.41 3.49 11.94
N TYR A 96 -0.18 4.12 10.79
CA TYR A 96 -1.27 4.47 9.86
C TYR A 96 -1.81 3.25 9.12
N ALA A 97 -0.99 2.25 8.83
CA ALA A 97 -1.43 0.97 8.30
C ALA A 97 -2.31 0.21 9.31
N GLN A 98 -1.93 0.21 10.60
CA GLN A 98 -2.74 -0.37 11.69
C GLN A 98 -4.10 0.34 11.86
N ASN A 99 -4.14 1.65 11.63
CA ASN A 99 -5.35 2.45 11.71
C ASN A 99 -6.19 2.45 10.41
N ASN A 100 -5.79 1.71 9.39
CA ASN A 100 -6.43 1.67 8.06
C ASN A 100 -6.54 3.05 7.41
N THR A 101 -5.58 3.93 7.64
CA THR A 101 -5.51 5.28 7.05
C THR A 101 -4.36 5.42 6.04
N ARG A 102 -3.72 4.30 5.76
CA ARG A 102 -2.69 4.22 4.73
C ARG A 102 -3.07 3.25 3.62
#